data_fbf30fbf0c27165e41b9852b240a1f48
#
_entry.id   fbf30fbf0c27165e41b9852b240a1f48
#
_cell.length_a   1.000
_cell.length_b   1.000
_cell.length_c   1.000
_cell.angle_alpha   90.00
_cell.angle_beta   90.00
_cell.angle_gamma   90.00
#
_symmetry.space_group_name_H-M   'P 1'
#
loop_
_entity.id
_entity.type
_entity.pdbx_description
1 polymer ?
#
loop_
_entity_poly.entity_id
_entity_poly.type
_entity_poly.pdbx_seq_one_letter_code
_entity_poly.pdbx_strand_id
1 'polypeptide(L)'
;MWLELLRRVDRIESGYGEKLNSPIDLEKIKFLSQNETNEVKTFMVQEYSRFITKVNGLDFNGCVLYGLKADDSCSSEIYDFFEYNKIWHEVEENKQFVFIGENNISWFVYNPSNYEYLELDMPSAEVVEKFNSLDDLLESFLSDALECAS
;
A
#
# COMPACT_ATOMS: atom_id res chain seq x y z
N MET A 1 -11.21 12.98 2.36
CA MET A 1 -10.58 11.95 3.16
C MET A 1 -10.49 10.64 2.42
N TRP A 2 -9.44 9.87 2.64
CA TRP A 2 -9.19 8.68 1.82
C TRP A 2 -10.28 7.60 1.95
N LEU A 3 -10.97 7.49 3.08
CA LEU A 3 -12.06 6.53 3.23
C LEU A 3 -13.22 6.78 2.26
N GLU A 4 -13.53 8.04 2.01
CA GLU A 4 -14.55 8.40 1.02
C GLU A 4 -14.12 8.03 -0.39
N LEU A 5 -12.85 8.24 -0.71
CA LEU A 5 -12.30 7.86 -1.99
C LEU A 5 -12.31 6.34 -2.17
N LEU A 6 -12.00 5.61 -1.09
CA LEU A 6 -12.07 4.15 -1.12
C LEU A 6 -13.51 3.66 -1.39
N ARG A 7 -14.51 4.33 -0.81
CA ARG A 7 -15.91 4.00 -1.09
C ARG A 7 -16.27 4.23 -2.56
N ARG A 8 -15.69 5.26 -3.16
CA ARG A 8 -15.91 5.52 -4.59
C ARG A 8 -15.28 4.43 -5.45
N VAL A 9 -14.09 3.96 -5.10
CA VAL A 9 -13.47 2.81 -5.76
C VAL A 9 -14.37 1.58 -5.64
N ASP A 10 -14.86 1.32 -4.44
CA ASP A 10 -15.75 0.18 -4.19
C ASP A 10 -17.01 0.25 -5.06
N ARG A 11 -17.62 1.42 -5.20
CA ARG A 11 -18.81 1.58 -6.06
C ARG A 11 -18.49 1.28 -7.52
N ILE A 12 -17.34 1.73 -8.01
CA ILE A 12 -16.93 1.47 -9.39
C ILE A 12 -16.70 -0.04 -9.59
N GLU A 13 -15.95 -0.67 -8.70
CA GLU A 13 -15.66 -2.11 -8.77
C GLU A 13 -16.95 -2.93 -8.69
N SER A 14 -17.85 -2.55 -7.78
CA SER A 14 -19.14 -3.23 -7.62
C SER A 14 -19.98 -3.16 -8.89
N GLY A 15 -19.87 -2.05 -9.62
CA GLY A 15 -20.57 -1.89 -10.89
C GLY A 15 -20.10 -2.88 -11.96
N TYR A 16 -18.90 -3.42 -11.81
CA TYR A 16 -18.35 -4.44 -12.70
C TYR A 16 -18.41 -5.85 -12.11
N GLY A 17 -19.11 -6.01 -10.99
CA GLY A 17 -19.22 -7.31 -10.32
C GLY A 17 -18.00 -7.70 -9.50
N GLU A 18 -17.10 -6.76 -9.25
CA GLU A 18 -15.90 -7.01 -8.48
C GLU A 18 -16.07 -6.53 -7.04
N LYS A 19 -15.25 -7.05 -6.15
CA LYS A 19 -15.27 -6.66 -4.73
C LYS A 19 -13.87 -6.28 -4.30
N LEU A 20 -13.78 -5.30 -3.40
CA LEU A 20 -12.53 -5.00 -2.73
C LEU A 20 -12.12 -6.18 -1.85
N ASN A 21 -10.83 -6.31 -1.60
CA ASN A 21 -10.32 -7.35 -0.72
C ASN A 21 -10.89 -7.19 0.69
N SER A 22 -11.18 -8.31 1.34
CA SER A 22 -11.71 -8.29 2.69
C SER A 22 -10.67 -7.73 3.66
N PRO A 23 -11.09 -6.91 4.63
CA PRO A 23 -10.16 -6.37 5.61
C PRO A 23 -9.58 -7.48 6.50
N ILE A 24 -8.43 -7.19 7.09
CA ILE A 24 -7.78 -8.09 8.05
C ILE A 24 -7.74 -7.36 9.39
N ASP A 25 -8.13 -8.03 10.48
CA ASP A 25 -8.09 -7.41 11.79
C ASP A 25 -6.65 -7.30 12.33
N LEU A 26 -6.47 -6.46 13.33
CA LEU A 26 -5.14 -6.17 13.87
C LEU A 26 -4.44 -7.41 14.43
N GLU A 27 -5.17 -8.32 15.06
CA GLU A 27 -4.58 -9.55 15.59
C GLU A 27 -4.01 -10.42 14.48
N LYS A 28 -4.73 -10.52 13.36
CA LYS A 28 -4.26 -11.27 12.20
C LYS A 28 -3.05 -10.58 11.57
N ILE A 29 -3.06 -9.25 11.52
CA ILE A 29 -1.92 -8.48 11.00
C ILE A 29 -0.67 -8.78 11.84
N LYS A 30 -0.81 -8.77 13.16
CA LYS A 30 0.31 -9.09 14.06
C LYS A 30 0.80 -10.52 13.86
N PHE A 31 -0.12 -11.45 13.71
CA PHE A 31 0.23 -12.84 13.45
C PHE A 31 1.01 -13.01 12.15
N LEU A 32 0.52 -12.41 11.06
CA LEU A 32 1.17 -12.50 9.76
C LEU A 32 2.52 -11.77 9.72
N SER A 33 2.74 -10.84 10.64
CA SER A 33 3.97 -10.05 10.72
C SER A 33 4.99 -10.63 11.71
N GLN A 34 4.65 -11.71 12.43
CA GLN A 34 5.44 -12.16 13.57
C GLN A 34 6.88 -12.57 13.24
N ASN A 35 7.11 -13.05 12.03
CA ASN A 35 8.44 -13.49 11.59
C ASN A 35 9.23 -12.39 10.88
N GLU A 36 8.63 -11.23 10.74
CA GLU A 36 9.30 -10.09 10.11
C GLU A 36 10.01 -9.27 11.19
N THR A 37 10.98 -8.50 10.79
CA THR A 37 11.78 -7.69 11.71
C THR A 37 11.93 -6.28 11.18
N ASN A 38 12.51 -5.40 12.00
CA ASN A 38 12.89 -4.03 11.66
C ASN A 38 11.73 -3.08 11.38
N GLU A 39 12.04 -1.99 10.69
CA GLU A 39 11.11 -0.88 10.44
C GLU A 39 9.94 -1.27 9.55
N VAL A 40 10.12 -2.26 8.67
CA VAL A 40 9.05 -2.71 7.79
C VAL A 40 7.90 -3.29 8.62
N LYS A 41 8.23 -4.16 9.59
CA LYS A 41 7.23 -4.71 10.50
C LYS A 41 6.61 -3.63 11.37
N THR A 42 7.42 -2.75 11.92
CA THR A 42 6.95 -1.67 12.78
C THR A 42 5.95 -0.79 12.03
N PHE A 43 6.28 -0.41 10.82
CA PHE A 43 5.39 0.40 9.99
C PHE A 43 4.06 -0.31 9.71
N MET A 44 4.12 -1.59 9.35
CA MET A 44 2.89 -2.35 9.07
C MET A 44 1.98 -2.37 10.29
N VAL A 45 2.51 -2.71 11.46
CA VAL A 45 1.68 -2.89 12.66
C VAL A 45 1.19 -1.56 13.23
N GLN A 46 2.04 -0.54 13.23
CA GLN A 46 1.74 0.72 13.91
C GLN A 46 1.04 1.75 13.02
N GLU A 47 1.30 1.74 11.71
CA GLU A 47 0.78 2.76 10.81
C GLU A 47 -0.11 2.20 9.72
N TYR A 48 0.43 1.30 8.90
CA TYR A 48 -0.27 0.82 7.71
C TYR A 48 -1.46 -0.09 8.04
N SER A 49 -1.49 -0.62 9.26
CA SER A 49 -2.63 -1.42 9.74
C SER A 49 -3.95 -0.63 9.66
N ARG A 50 -3.90 0.69 9.75
CA ARG A 50 -5.10 1.53 9.61
C ARG A 50 -5.76 1.34 8.24
N PHE A 51 -4.95 1.15 7.20
CA PHE A 51 -5.46 0.87 5.87
C PHE A 51 -5.91 -0.60 5.75
N ILE A 52 -5.06 -1.53 6.17
CA ILE A 52 -5.31 -2.98 6.03
C ILE A 52 -6.57 -3.42 6.80
N THR A 53 -6.89 -2.76 7.90
CA THR A 53 -8.12 -3.06 8.66
C THR A 53 -9.38 -2.56 7.96
N LYS A 54 -9.25 -1.82 6.87
CA LYS A 54 -10.38 -1.37 6.04
C LYS A 54 -10.44 -2.15 4.73
N VAL A 55 -9.29 -2.42 4.13
CA VAL A 55 -9.17 -3.21 2.90
C VAL A 55 -7.78 -3.82 2.85
N ASN A 56 -7.69 -5.08 2.48
CA ASN A 56 -6.40 -5.79 2.46
C ASN A 56 -5.70 -5.58 1.13
N GLY A 57 -5.12 -4.39 0.96
CA GLY A 57 -4.46 -4.04 -0.30
C GLY A 57 -5.47 -3.64 -1.37
N LEU A 58 -4.95 -3.12 -2.46
CA LEU A 58 -5.80 -2.64 -3.55
C LEU A 58 -5.06 -2.83 -4.86
N ASP A 59 -5.79 -3.28 -5.88
CA ASP A 59 -5.31 -3.33 -7.25
C ASP A 59 -6.41 -2.74 -8.11
N PHE A 60 -6.28 -1.49 -8.45
CA PHE A 60 -7.33 -0.76 -9.15
C PHE A 60 -6.70 0.10 -10.24
N ASN A 61 -7.04 -0.22 -11.49
CA ASN A 61 -6.66 0.61 -12.63
C ASN A 61 -5.13 0.80 -12.78
N GLY A 62 -4.36 -0.25 -12.45
CA GLY A 62 -2.90 -0.19 -12.52
C GLY A 62 -2.25 0.46 -11.32
N CYS A 63 -3.06 0.87 -10.33
CA CYS A 63 -2.58 1.46 -9.09
C CYS A 63 -2.70 0.41 -7.99
N VAL A 64 -1.58 0.09 -7.35
CA VAL A 64 -1.49 -1.02 -6.40
C VAL A 64 -1.06 -0.52 -5.03
N LEU A 65 -1.84 -0.86 -4.00
CA LEU A 65 -1.42 -0.71 -2.60
C LEU A 65 -1.23 -2.11 -2.05
N TYR A 66 -0.08 -2.35 -1.41
CA TYR A 66 0.24 -3.68 -0.94
C TYR A 66 -0.65 -4.11 0.21
N GLY A 67 -0.89 -5.42 0.30
CA GLY A 67 -1.67 -6.02 1.36
C GLY A 67 -0.92 -7.17 2.01
N LEU A 68 -1.64 -8.05 2.69
CA LEU A 68 -1.05 -9.23 3.31
C LEU A 68 -1.76 -10.48 2.82
N LYS A 69 -1.00 -11.43 2.31
CA LYS A 69 -1.56 -12.74 1.95
C LYS A 69 -1.89 -13.49 3.24
N ALA A 70 -3.19 -13.74 3.44
CA ALA A 70 -3.64 -14.37 4.66
C ALA A 70 -3.58 -15.89 4.59
N ASP A 71 -3.84 -16.47 3.43
CA ASP A 71 -3.69 -17.90 3.19
C ASP A 71 -3.64 -18.18 1.68
N ASP A 72 -3.32 -19.41 1.33
CA ASP A 72 -3.15 -19.83 -0.07
C ASP A 72 -4.48 -20.01 -0.80
N SER A 73 -5.59 -20.07 -0.08
CA SER A 73 -6.91 -20.24 -0.69
C SER A 73 -7.48 -18.94 -1.21
N CYS A 74 -6.87 -17.83 -0.86
CA CYS A 74 -7.28 -16.52 -1.33
C CYS A 74 -6.86 -16.40 -2.79
N SER A 75 -7.82 -16.52 -3.67
CA SER A 75 -7.59 -16.46 -5.11
C SER A 75 -7.30 -15.04 -5.60
N SER A 76 -7.46 -14.05 -4.76
CA SER A 76 -7.22 -12.68 -5.13
C SER A 76 -5.71 -12.42 -5.23
N GLU A 77 -5.35 -11.66 -6.25
CA GLU A 77 -3.98 -11.28 -6.48
C GLU A 77 -3.58 -10.16 -5.53
N ILE A 78 -3.20 -10.54 -4.31
CA ILE A 78 -2.70 -9.57 -3.35
C ILE A 78 -1.19 -9.45 -3.55
N TYR A 79 -0.74 -8.22 -3.74
CA TYR A 79 0.68 -7.91 -3.78
C TYR A 79 1.15 -7.83 -2.35
N ASP A 80 1.85 -8.87 -1.88
CA ASP A 80 2.20 -8.99 -0.47
C ASP A 80 3.21 -7.94 -0.04
N PHE A 81 2.84 -7.18 0.99
CA PHE A 81 3.64 -6.07 1.51
C PHE A 81 5.08 -6.50 1.86
N PHE A 82 5.24 -7.59 2.59
CA PHE A 82 6.58 -8.02 3.01
C PHE A 82 7.40 -8.56 1.84
N GLU A 83 6.77 -9.31 0.93
CA GLU A 83 7.46 -9.84 -0.25
C GLU A 83 7.95 -8.71 -1.16
N TYR A 84 7.11 -7.71 -1.43
CA TYR A 84 7.49 -6.62 -2.31
C TYR A 84 8.55 -5.72 -1.70
N ASN A 85 8.50 -5.51 -0.37
CA ASN A 85 9.57 -4.77 0.29
C ASN A 85 10.91 -5.51 0.14
N LYS A 86 10.92 -6.83 0.24
CA LYS A 86 12.13 -7.62 0.03
C LYS A 86 12.65 -7.48 -1.40
N ILE A 87 11.76 -7.49 -2.38
CA ILE A 87 12.13 -7.32 -3.79
C ILE A 87 12.77 -5.96 -4.02
N TRP A 88 12.11 -4.89 -3.57
CA TRP A 88 12.64 -3.54 -3.79
C TRP A 88 13.93 -3.29 -3.01
N HIS A 89 14.09 -3.94 -1.85
CA HIS A 89 15.31 -3.83 -1.03
C HIS A 89 16.49 -4.60 -1.61
N GLU A 90 16.32 -5.32 -2.71
CA GLU A 90 17.46 -5.91 -3.42
C GLU A 90 18.36 -4.82 -4.00
N VAL A 91 17.81 -3.63 -4.25
CA VAL A 91 18.60 -2.45 -4.64
C VAL A 91 18.99 -1.72 -3.36
N GLU A 92 20.30 -1.54 -3.14
CA GLU A 92 20.83 -1.00 -1.87
C GLU A 92 20.21 0.35 -1.48
N GLU A 93 20.08 1.25 -2.44
CA GLU A 93 19.54 2.60 -2.21
C GLU A 93 18.07 2.56 -1.74
N ASN A 94 17.34 1.51 -2.09
CA ASN A 94 15.93 1.38 -1.72
C ASN A 94 15.72 0.91 -0.29
N LYS A 95 16.77 0.43 0.37
CA LYS A 95 16.67 -0.08 1.75
C LYS A 95 16.29 0.99 2.77
N GLN A 96 16.46 2.26 2.42
CA GLN A 96 16.06 3.36 3.30
C GLN A 96 14.54 3.56 3.37
N PHE A 97 13.79 2.93 2.47
CA PHE A 97 12.35 3.15 2.38
C PHE A 97 11.55 1.90 2.74
N VAL A 98 10.34 2.14 3.28
CA VAL A 98 9.31 1.11 3.40
C VAL A 98 8.34 1.34 2.25
N PHE A 99 8.19 0.37 1.37
CA PHE A 99 7.35 0.50 0.18
C PHE A 99 5.90 0.17 0.51
N ILE A 100 4.99 1.07 0.13
CA ILE A 100 3.56 0.99 0.43
C ILE A 100 2.76 0.57 -0.81
N GLY A 101 3.16 1.06 -1.97
CA GLY A 101 2.45 0.75 -3.20
C GLY A 101 3.17 1.30 -4.41
N GLU A 102 2.51 1.17 -5.56
CA GLU A 102 3.10 1.55 -6.84
C GLU A 102 2.03 1.80 -7.90
N ASN A 103 2.40 2.55 -8.92
CA ASN A 103 1.66 2.59 -10.18
C ASN A 103 2.67 2.40 -11.31
N ASN A 104 2.33 2.71 -12.55
CA ASN A 104 3.20 2.45 -13.68
C ASN A 104 4.48 3.29 -13.70
N ILE A 105 4.50 4.39 -12.97
CA ILE A 105 5.60 5.37 -13.03
C ILE A 105 6.18 5.77 -11.68
N SER A 106 5.55 5.34 -10.58
CA SER A 106 5.94 5.79 -9.23
C SER A 106 5.85 4.70 -8.19
N TRP A 107 6.70 4.85 -7.15
CA TRP A 107 6.55 4.12 -5.88
C TRP A 107 6.02 5.09 -4.82
N PHE A 108 5.25 4.55 -3.88
CA PHE A 108 4.78 5.28 -2.71
C PHE A 108 5.41 4.66 -1.47
N VAL A 109 6.15 5.46 -0.71
CA VAL A 109 7.04 4.94 0.33
C VAL A 109 6.98 5.78 1.60
N TYR A 110 7.50 5.19 2.67
CA TYR A 110 7.73 5.85 3.95
C TYR A 110 9.23 5.77 4.26
N ASN A 111 9.81 6.87 4.72
CA ASN A 111 11.21 6.88 5.17
C ASN A 111 11.24 6.93 6.69
N PRO A 112 11.57 5.83 7.37
CA PRO A 112 11.56 5.79 8.83
C PRO A 112 12.63 6.65 9.50
N SER A 113 13.68 7.05 8.78
CA SER A 113 14.74 7.89 9.35
C SER A 113 14.29 9.31 9.61
N ASN A 114 13.42 9.84 8.77
CA ASN A 114 12.96 11.24 8.90
C ASN A 114 11.44 11.36 8.94
N TYR A 115 10.73 10.24 9.01
CA TYR A 115 9.27 10.19 9.11
C TYR A 115 8.55 10.84 7.91
N GLU A 116 9.18 10.79 6.73
CA GLU A 116 8.58 11.36 5.52
C GLU A 116 7.82 10.32 4.71
N TYR A 117 6.69 10.74 4.15
CA TYR A 117 5.92 9.96 3.18
C TYR A 117 6.18 10.55 1.80
N LEU A 118 6.53 9.71 0.84
CA LEU A 118 7.04 10.20 -0.45
C LEU A 118 6.42 9.43 -1.61
N GLU A 119 6.26 10.15 -2.72
CA GLU A 119 6.11 9.52 -4.04
C GLU A 119 7.46 9.64 -4.73
N LEU A 120 7.97 8.52 -5.24
CA LEU A 120 9.26 8.45 -5.92
C LEU A 120 9.08 8.04 -7.37
N ASP A 121 9.87 8.64 -8.25
CA ASP A 121 9.93 8.21 -9.64
C ASP A 121 10.49 6.77 -9.73
N MET A 122 9.91 5.96 -10.60
CA MET A 122 10.39 4.59 -10.84
C MET A 122 11.07 4.55 -12.21
N PRO A 123 12.32 4.14 -12.31
CA PRO A 123 13.15 3.50 -11.29
C PRO A 123 14.17 4.40 -10.60
N SER A 124 14.23 5.69 -10.92
CA SER A 124 15.30 6.58 -10.42
C SER A 124 15.23 6.82 -8.91
N ALA A 125 14.05 6.64 -8.31
CA ALA A 125 13.77 6.92 -6.91
C ALA A 125 13.95 8.41 -6.54
N GLU A 126 13.86 9.29 -7.53
CA GLU A 126 13.84 10.73 -7.26
C GLU A 126 12.51 11.12 -6.66
N VAL A 127 12.52 12.05 -5.70
CA VAL A 127 11.31 12.50 -5.03
C VAL A 127 10.45 13.32 -5.99
N VAL A 128 9.21 12.85 -6.21
CA VAL A 128 8.21 13.55 -7.02
C VAL A 128 7.33 14.42 -6.12
N GLU A 129 6.93 13.90 -4.96
CA GLU A 129 6.06 14.61 -4.04
C GLU A 129 6.29 14.14 -2.61
N LYS A 130 6.05 15.03 -1.64
CA LYS A 130 6.10 14.72 -0.21
C LYS A 130 4.72 14.88 0.39
N PHE A 131 4.38 14.00 1.32
CA PHE A 131 3.10 14.05 2.04
C PHE A 131 3.37 14.18 3.53
N ASN A 132 2.45 14.83 4.23
CA ASN A 132 2.61 15.06 5.67
C ASN A 132 2.22 13.85 6.52
N SER A 133 1.48 12.91 5.96
CA SER A 133 0.97 11.75 6.70
C SER A 133 0.63 10.63 5.75
N LEU A 134 0.40 9.44 6.31
CA LEU A 134 -0.12 8.32 5.54
C LEU A 134 -1.50 8.66 4.94
N ASP A 135 -2.33 9.35 5.71
CA ASP A 135 -3.66 9.75 5.24
C ASP A 135 -3.56 10.62 3.99
N ASP A 136 -2.64 11.58 3.98
CA ASP A 136 -2.43 12.45 2.81
C ASP A 136 -1.91 11.68 1.61
N LEU A 137 -1.00 10.73 1.85
CA LEU A 137 -0.48 9.87 0.78
C LEU A 137 -1.61 9.04 0.18
N LEU A 138 -2.42 8.41 1.03
CA LEU A 138 -3.54 7.58 0.57
C LEU A 138 -4.57 8.40 -0.19
N GLU A 139 -4.86 9.61 0.29
CA GLU A 139 -5.79 10.50 -0.40
C GLU A 139 -5.31 10.86 -1.80
N SER A 140 -4.05 11.24 -1.93
CA SER A 140 -3.46 11.55 -3.23
C SER A 140 -3.44 10.34 -4.15
N PHE A 141 -3.03 9.19 -3.62
CA PHE A 141 -2.97 7.94 -4.38
C PHE A 141 -4.35 7.57 -4.94
N LEU A 142 -5.37 7.58 -4.08
CA LEU A 142 -6.72 7.18 -4.48
C LEU A 142 -7.36 8.21 -5.42
N SER A 143 -7.10 9.50 -5.22
CA SER A 143 -7.57 10.54 -6.13
C SER A 143 -7.03 10.32 -7.54
N ASP A 144 -5.73 10.06 -7.65
CA ASP A 144 -5.09 9.83 -8.94
C ASP A 144 -5.62 8.55 -9.60
N ALA A 145 -5.82 7.51 -8.82
CA ALA A 145 -6.35 6.24 -9.33
C ALA A 145 -7.77 6.42 -9.88
N LEU A 146 -8.59 7.22 -9.21
CA LEU A 146 -9.96 7.51 -9.65
C LEU A 146 -9.99 8.37 -10.91
N GLU A 147 -9.09 9.31 -11.05
CA GLU A 147 -8.99 10.13 -12.25
C GLU A 147 -8.66 9.28 -13.47
N CYS A 148 -7.80 8.30 -13.32
CA CYS A 148 -7.45 7.38 -14.42
C CYS A 148 -8.62 6.48 -14.82
N ALA A 149 -9.62 6.31 -13.95
CA ALA A 149 -10.77 5.46 -14.20
C ALA A 149 -11.89 6.17 -15.00
N SER A 150 -11.81 7.48 -15.10
CA SER A 150 -12.83 8.26 -15.84
C SER A 150 -12.49 8.45 -17.36
#